data_5fb55fee420b1641d77581f60594d63d
#
_entry.id   5fb55fee420b1641d77581f60594d63d
#
_cell.length_a   1.000
_cell.length_b   1.000
_cell.length_c   1.000
_cell.angle_alpha   90.00
_cell.angle_beta   90.00
_cell.angle_gamma   90.00
#
_symmetry.space_group_name_H-M   'P 1'
#
loop_
_entity.id
_entity.type
_entity.pdbx_description
1 polymer ?
#
loop_
_entity_poly.entity_id
_entity_poly.type
_entity_poly.pdbx_seq_one_letter_code
_entity_poly.pdbx_strand_id
1 'polypeptide(L)'
;MSPAQTEARSNIQQREMATATIRAMEGEGNERRFTLSFSSEEPYERFWGIEILDHSEGAVDLTRLNEIGVLLFNHDRDAVIGKVLRAWLENNRCHAEVEFDSDEQSEIIYQKVRSGTLKGVSVGYRIDTIEEVMAGKTTADGKFTGPAEVVRKWWPYEISIVSIPADSTVGVGRAIEKINCRTPIEVYERQLQINKNTI
;
A
#
# COMPACT_ATOMS: atom_id res chain seq x y z
N MET A 1 12.01 -1.33 29.95
CA MET A 1 12.60 -0.37 28.99
C MET A 1 11.59 -0.19 27.88
N SER A 2 11.08 1.03 27.70
CA SER A 2 10.13 1.35 26.62
C SER A 2 10.83 1.18 25.27
N PRO A 3 10.19 0.60 24.22
CA PRO A 3 10.76 0.53 22.88
C PRO A 3 11.02 1.97 22.40
N ALA A 4 12.20 2.19 21.84
CA ALA A 4 12.55 3.48 21.28
C ALA A 4 11.61 3.80 20.11
N GLN A 5 10.81 4.83 20.26
CA GLN A 5 10.05 5.41 19.17
C GLN A 5 11.03 6.20 18.31
N THR A 6 11.34 5.69 17.13
CA THR A 6 12.21 6.37 16.18
C THR A 6 11.39 7.46 15.49
N GLU A 7 11.89 8.70 15.52
CA GLU A 7 11.27 9.84 14.84
C GLU A 7 11.08 9.59 13.35
N ALA A 8 9.95 10.08 12.82
CA ALA A 8 9.45 9.81 11.49
C ALA A 8 10.44 10.15 10.37
N ARG A 9 10.60 9.25 9.42
CA ARG A 9 11.21 9.55 8.13
C ARG A 9 10.29 10.52 7.39
N SER A 10 10.74 11.74 7.15
CA SER A 10 9.96 12.84 6.56
C SER A 10 9.57 12.63 5.08
N ASN A 11 9.87 11.48 4.49
CA ASN A 11 9.65 11.19 3.08
C ASN A 11 8.29 10.54 2.84
N ILE A 12 7.60 11.00 1.79
CA ILE A 12 6.40 10.35 1.27
C ILE A 12 6.79 8.95 0.81
N GLN A 13 6.10 7.94 1.33
CA GLN A 13 6.23 6.56 0.93
C GLN A 13 5.11 6.20 -0.06
N GLN A 14 5.37 5.22 -0.91
CA GLN A 14 4.37 4.66 -1.82
C GLN A 14 4.26 3.17 -1.55
N ARG A 15 3.04 2.66 -1.58
CA ARG A 15 2.75 1.24 -1.43
C ARG A 15 1.67 0.84 -2.42
N GLU A 16 2.00 -0.11 -3.24
CA GLU A 16 1.11 -0.66 -4.24
C GLU A 16 0.43 -1.91 -3.70
N MET A 17 -0.86 -2.04 -4.02
CA MET A 17 -1.66 -3.19 -3.64
C MET A 17 -1.98 -4.03 -4.87
N ALA A 18 -1.47 -5.24 -4.85
CA ALA A 18 -1.75 -6.23 -5.88
C ALA A 18 -3.17 -6.81 -5.81
N THR A 19 -3.75 -6.85 -4.61
CA THR A 19 -5.09 -7.38 -4.35
C THR A 19 -6.13 -6.30 -4.14
N ALA A 20 -5.91 -5.11 -4.71
CA ALA A 20 -6.92 -4.07 -4.68
C ALA A 20 -8.20 -4.55 -5.36
N THR A 21 -9.31 -4.45 -4.65
CA THR A 21 -10.62 -4.73 -5.23
C THR A 21 -11.17 -3.41 -5.76
N ILE A 22 -11.28 -3.26 -7.07
CA ILE A 22 -11.98 -2.14 -7.70
C ILE A 22 -13.34 -2.66 -8.16
N ARG A 23 -14.42 -2.03 -7.70
CA ARG A 23 -15.80 -2.37 -8.07
C ARG A 23 -16.54 -1.14 -8.54
N ALA A 24 -17.14 -1.22 -9.72
CA ALA A 24 -18.07 -0.20 -10.18
C ALA A 24 -19.27 -0.12 -9.23
N MET A 25 -19.73 1.09 -8.97
CA MET A 25 -20.96 1.31 -8.22
C MET A 25 -22.17 1.20 -9.15
N GLU A 26 -23.21 0.53 -8.70
CA GLU A 26 -24.46 0.40 -9.44
C GLU A 26 -25.39 1.58 -9.17
N GLY A 27 -26.26 1.90 -10.12
CA GLY A 27 -27.30 2.92 -9.99
C GLY A 27 -27.08 4.13 -10.91
N GLU A 28 -28.17 4.79 -11.22
CA GLU A 28 -28.20 6.00 -12.05
C GLU A 28 -27.35 7.13 -11.41
N GLY A 29 -26.44 7.72 -12.18
CA GLY A 29 -25.52 8.76 -11.72
C GLY A 29 -24.22 8.24 -11.09
N ASN A 30 -24.02 6.91 -11.02
CA ASN A 30 -22.82 6.28 -10.46
C ASN A 30 -21.89 5.69 -11.52
N GLU A 31 -22.14 5.95 -12.80
CA GLU A 31 -21.44 5.30 -13.93
C GLU A 31 -19.92 5.49 -13.86
N ARG A 32 -19.45 6.58 -13.23
CA ARG A 32 -18.02 6.90 -13.08
C ARG A 32 -17.48 6.66 -11.69
N ARG A 33 -18.30 6.07 -10.79
CA ARG A 33 -17.93 5.82 -9.40
C ARG A 33 -17.50 4.40 -9.15
N PHE A 34 -16.46 4.26 -8.36
CA PHE A 34 -15.91 2.98 -7.96
C PHE A 34 -15.61 2.97 -6.47
N THR A 35 -15.82 1.80 -5.87
CA THR A 35 -15.26 1.49 -4.56
C THR A 35 -13.99 0.68 -4.74
N LEU A 36 -12.95 1.05 -4.03
CA LEU A 36 -11.66 0.35 -4.06
C LEU A 36 -11.08 0.20 -2.65
N SER A 37 -10.22 -0.82 -2.47
CA SER A 37 -9.36 -0.90 -1.30
C SER A 37 -7.96 -0.42 -1.69
N PHE A 38 -7.35 0.43 -0.86
CA PHE A 38 -6.05 1.03 -1.17
C PHE A 38 -4.96 0.74 -0.15
N SER A 39 -5.28 0.06 0.96
CA SER A 39 -4.30 -0.33 1.97
C SER A 39 -4.79 -1.51 2.82
N SER A 40 -3.85 -2.31 3.34
CA SER A 40 -4.09 -3.45 4.23
C SER A 40 -2.90 -3.66 5.17
N GLU A 41 -3.05 -4.58 6.13
CA GLU A 41 -2.01 -5.00 7.07
C GLU A 41 -1.07 -6.09 6.51
N GLU A 42 -1.23 -6.46 5.25
CA GLU A 42 -0.33 -7.45 4.64
C GLU A 42 1.12 -6.95 4.70
N PRO A 43 2.09 -7.80 5.10
CA PRO A 43 3.49 -7.43 5.10
C PRO A 43 3.95 -7.00 3.70
N TYR A 44 4.70 -5.91 3.63
CA TYR A 44 5.25 -5.40 2.38
C TYR A 44 6.78 -5.39 2.44
N GLU A 45 7.41 -6.04 1.46
CA GLU A 45 8.86 -6.13 1.40
C GLU A 45 9.46 -4.82 0.85
N ARG A 46 10.31 -4.19 1.65
CA ARG A 46 11.10 -3.02 1.29
C ARG A 46 12.57 -3.43 1.16
N PHE A 47 13.40 -2.59 0.54
CA PHE A 47 14.85 -2.86 0.44
C PHE A 47 15.54 -2.94 1.82
N TRP A 48 14.91 -2.40 2.88
CA TRP A 48 15.43 -2.42 4.27
C TRP A 48 14.79 -3.49 5.16
N GLY A 49 13.75 -4.19 4.71
CA GLY A 49 13.05 -5.21 5.50
C GLY A 49 11.54 -5.23 5.25
N ILE A 50 10.83 -5.80 6.18
CA ILE A 50 9.37 -5.92 6.13
C ILE A 50 8.72 -4.69 6.76
N GLU A 51 7.81 -4.06 6.04
CA GLU A 51 6.96 -2.99 6.54
C GLU A 51 5.52 -3.47 6.68
N ILE A 52 4.87 -3.11 7.78
CA ILE A 52 3.45 -3.39 8.02
C ILE A 52 2.76 -2.07 8.38
N LEU A 53 1.69 -1.72 7.67
CA LEU A 53 0.84 -0.59 8.02
C LEU A 53 -0.23 -1.06 9.00
N ASP A 54 -0.25 -0.52 10.21
CA ASP A 54 -1.28 -0.80 11.20
C ASP A 54 -2.60 -0.13 10.81
N HIS A 55 -3.70 -0.88 10.89
CA HIS A 55 -5.05 -0.42 10.61
C HIS A 55 -5.95 -0.51 11.87
N SER A 56 -5.35 -0.51 13.03
CA SER A 56 -6.09 -0.38 14.29
C SER A 56 -6.76 0.99 14.38
N GLU A 57 -7.74 1.11 15.24
CA GLU A 57 -8.42 2.38 15.49
C GLU A 57 -7.42 3.48 15.88
N GLY A 58 -7.46 4.61 15.19
CA GLY A 58 -6.54 5.75 15.40
C GLY A 58 -5.14 5.57 14.82
N ALA A 59 -4.83 4.47 14.11
CA ALA A 59 -3.57 4.29 13.41
C ALA A 59 -3.51 5.08 12.09
N VAL A 60 -4.66 5.22 11.42
CA VAL A 60 -4.77 5.88 10.11
C VAL A 60 -5.53 7.18 10.24
N ASP A 61 -4.93 8.29 9.82
CA ASP A 61 -5.62 9.57 9.68
C ASP A 61 -6.11 9.77 8.23
N LEU A 62 -7.41 9.64 8.01
CA LEU A 62 -8.06 9.77 6.71
C LEU A 62 -8.57 11.19 6.43
N THR A 63 -8.36 12.14 7.33
CA THR A 63 -8.92 13.50 7.24
C THR A 63 -8.57 14.15 5.91
N ARG A 64 -7.29 14.14 5.53
CA ARG A 64 -6.84 14.75 4.28
C ARG A 64 -7.51 14.16 3.04
N LEU A 65 -7.63 12.83 2.94
CA LEU A 65 -8.29 12.20 1.79
C LEU A 65 -9.76 12.59 1.69
N ASN A 66 -10.44 12.70 2.84
CA ASN A 66 -11.86 13.06 2.89
C ASN A 66 -12.12 14.54 2.60
N GLU A 67 -11.12 15.41 2.82
CA GLU A 67 -11.26 16.85 2.58
C GLU A 67 -10.84 17.26 1.15
N ILE A 68 -9.68 16.77 0.71
CA ILE A 68 -9.04 17.23 -0.54
C ILE A 68 -8.40 16.08 -1.35
N GLY A 69 -8.86 14.85 -1.14
CA GLY A 69 -8.30 13.68 -1.81
C GLY A 69 -8.53 13.68 -3.31
N VAL A 70 -7.47 13.45 -4.08
CA VAL A 70 -7.51 13.28 -5.53
C VAL A 70 -7.15 11.85 -5.91
N LEU A 71 -7.66 11.40 -7.06
CA LEU A 71 -7.27 10.16 -7.70
C LEU A 71 -6.25 10.47 -8.79
N LEU A 72 -5.06 9.88 -8.70
CA LEU A 72 -3.99 10.08 -9.67
C LEU A 72 -3.82 8.85 -10.58
N PHE A 73 -3.02 9.00 -11.63
CA PHE A 73 -2.51 7.89 -12.43
C PHE A 73 -1.00 7.78 -12.27
N ASN A 74 -0.51 6.59 -11.88
CA ASN A 74 0.91 6.27 -11.69
C ASN A 74 1.68 7.25 -10.78
N HIS A 75 1.03 7.77 -9.73
CA HIS A 75 1.62 8.75 -8.80
C HIS A 75 2.05 10.08 -9.44
N ASP A 76 1.62 10.32 -10.67
CA ASP A 76 1.90 11.56 -11.37
C ASP A 76 0.93 12.66 -10.91
N ARG A 77 1.49 13.70 -10.28
CA ARG A 77 0.71 14.82 -9.73
C ARG A 77 0.06 15.70 -10.81
N ASP A 78 0.56 15.61 -12.02
CA ASP A 78 0.01 16.33 -13.18
C ASP A 78 -1.08 15.49 -13.88
N ALA A 79 -1.18 14.19 -13.55
CA ALA A 79 -2.18 13.27 -14.08
C ALA A 79 -3.29 13.00 -13.05
N VAL A 80 -4.05 14.05 -12.71
CA VAL A 80 -5.27 13.93 -11.90
C VAL A 80 -6.38 13.36 -12.78
N ILE A 81 -6.94 12.21 -12.38
CA ILE A 81 -7.95 11.49 -13.15
C ILE A 81 -9.31 11.42 -12.44
N GLY A 82 -9.40 12.03 -11.26
CA GLY A 82 -10.63 12.06 -10.48
C GLY A 82 -10.41 12.50 -9.04
N LYS A 83 -11.43 12.32 -8.22
CA LYS A 83 -11.47 12.72 -6.82
C LYS A 83 -11.84 11.58 -5.90
N VAL A 84 -11.43 11.67 -4.64
CA VAL A 84 -11.90 10.82 -3.55
C VAL A 84 -13.17 11.45 -2.98
N LEU A 85 -14.28 10.71 -2.99
CA LEU A 85 -15.55 11.16 -2.41
C LEU A 85 -15.60 10.85 -0.92
N ARG A 86 -15.07 9.69 -0.54
CA ARG A 86 -15.03 9.22 0.84
C ARG A 86 -13.95 8.16 1.00
N ALA A 87 -13.23 8.19 2.13
CA ALA A 87 -12.32 7.13 2.56
C ALA A 87 -12.70 6.67 3.98
N TRP A 88 -12.60 5.35 4.24
CA TRP A 88 -12.92 4.76 5.54
C TRP A 88 -12.09 3.51 5.81
N LEU A 89 -12.04 3.16 7.09
CA LEU A 89 -11.40 1.94 7.59
C LEU A 89 -12.47 0.88 7.86
N GLU A 90 -12.28 -0.31 7.33
CA GLU A 90 -13.17 -1.45 7.56
C GLU A 90 -12.39 -2.76 7.41
N ASN A 91 -12.58 -3.70 8.35
CA ASN A 91 -11.97 -5.03 8.31
C ASN A 91 -10.44 -4.99 8.11
N ASN A 92 -9.73 -4.13 8.85
CA ASN A 92 -8.28 -3.93 8.75
C ASN A 92 -7.79 -3.57 7.34
N ARG A 93 -8.64 -2.84 6.57
CA ARG A 93 -8.34 -2.32 5.24
C ARG A 93 -8.85 -0.89 5.11
N CYS A 94 -8.11 -0.08 4.40
CA CYS A 94 -8.62 1.21 3.98
C CYS A 94 -9.30 1.10 2.63
N HIS A 95 -10.49 1.67 2.56
CA HIS A 95 -11.34 1.72 1.38
C HIS A 95 -11.58 3.17 0.97
N ALA A 96 -11.86 3.37 -0.31
CA ALA A 96 -12.30 4.66 -0.81
C ALA A 96 -13.39 4.48 -1.87
N GLU A 97 -14.30 5.46 -1.89
CA GLU A 97 -15.20 5.73 -3.00
C GLU A 97 -14.57 6.86 -3.81
N VAL A 98 -14.39 6.63 -5.11
CA VAL A 98 -13.76 7.55 -6.04
C VAL A 98 -14.66 7.82 -7.23
N GLU A 99 -14.52 9.00 -7.82
CA GLU A 99 -15.23 9.38 -9.04
C GLU A 99 -14.23 9.87 -10.08
N PHE A 100 -14.25 9.25 -11.27
CA PHE A 100 -13.40 9.66 -12.38
C PHE A 100 -13.92 10.93 -13.05
N ASP A 101 -13.03 11.84 -13.40
CA ASP A 101 -13.33 13.03 -14.18
C ASP A 101 -13.64 12.66 -15.64
N SER A 102 -14.29 13.59 -16.38
CA SER A 102 -14.78 13.35 -17.74
C SER A 102 -13.90 13.96 -18.85
N ASP A 103 -12.72 14.48 -18.51
CA ASP A 103 -11.75 14.95 -19.48
C ASP A 103 -11.13 13.78 -20.27
N GLU A 104 -10.47 14.07 -21.38
CA GLU A 104 -9.94 13.06 -22.31
C GLU A 104 -8.95 12.10 -21.65
N GLN A 105 -8.06 12.59 -20.80
CA GLN A 105 -7.07 11.76 -20.10
C GLN A 105 -7.74 10.83 -19.09
N SER A 106 -8.64 11.36 -18.29
CA SER A 106 -9.41 10.61 -17.30
C SER A 106 -10.30 9.56 -17.95
N GLU A 107 -10.91 9.87 -19.11
CA GLU A 107 -11.75 8.95 -19.86
C GLU A 107 -10.98 7.71 -20.32
N ILE A 108 -9.76 7.88 -20.82
CA ILE A 108 -8.91 6.76 -21.24
C ILE A 108 -8.64 5.79 -20.07
N ILE A 109 -8.30 6.32 -18.92
CA ILE A 109 -8.01 5.50 -17.72
C ILE A 109 -9.29 4.87 -17.18
N TYR A 110 -10.38 5.63 -17.07
CA TYR A 110 -11.69 5.14 -16.68
C TYR A 110 -12.13 3.92 -17.49
N GLN A 111 -12.05 3.98 -18.83
CA GLN A 111 -12.43 2.87 -19.68
C GLN A 111 -11.55 1.63 -19.45
N LYS A 112 -10.26 1.81 -19.19
CA LYS A 112 -9.35 0.70 -18.85
C LYS A 112 -9.65 0.09 -17.47
N VAL A 113 -10.04 0.88 -16.51
CA VAL A 113 -10.49 0.39 -15.19
C VAL A 113 -11.83 -0.35 -15.33
N ARG A 114 -12.79 0.25 -16.04
CA ARG A 114 -14.11 -0.34 -16.29
C ARG A 114 -14.02 -1.67 -17.04
N SER A 115 -13.15 -1.78 -18.01
CA SER A 115 -12.91 -3.02 -18.78
C SER A 115 -12.11 -4.07 -18.00
N GLY A 116 -11.54 -3.69 -16.82
CA GLY A 116 -10.68 -4.55 -16.05
C GLY A 116 -9.25 -4.70 -16.59
N THR A 117 -8.85 -3.85 -17.52
CA THR A 117 -7.46 -3.80 -18.01
C THR A 117 -6.51 -3.25 -16.94
N LEU A 118 -6.93 -2.18 -16.24
CA LEU A 118 -6.22 -1.62 -15.10
C LEU A 118 -6.92 -2.07 -13.80
N LYS A 119 -6.17 -2.72 -12.92
CA LYS A 119 -6.64 -3.23 -11.62
C LYS A 119 -5.72 -2.86 -10.47
N GLY A 120 -4.57 -2.28 -10.76
CA GLY A 120 -3.59 -1.88 -9.73
C GLY A 120 -4.04 -0.61 -9.03
N VAL A 121 -3.95 -0.62 -7.71
CA VAL A 121 -4.14 0.55 -6.85
C VAL A 121 -2.89 0.72 -6.01
N SER A 122 -2.45 1.94 -5.84
CA SER A 122 -1.34 2.30 -4.98
C SER A 122 -1.73 3.46 -4.08
N VAL A 123 -1.09 3.56 -2.93
CA VAL A 123 -1.27 4.66 -1.99
C VAL A 123 0.06 5.33 -1.70
N GLY A 124 0.10 6.65 -1.83
CA GLY A 124 1.16 7.48 -1.28
C GLY A 124 0.78 7.89 0.14
N TYR A 125 1.71 7.74 1.10
CA TYR A 125 1.44 8.02 2.51
C TYR A 125 2.65 8.62 3.22
N ARG A 126 2.40 9.22 4.38
CA ARG A 126 3.42 9.65 5.33
C ARG A 126 3.31 8.85 6.61
N ILE A 127 4.45 8.64 7.21
CA ILE A 127 4.62 7.91 8.46
C ILE A 127 4.86 8.91 9.57
N ASP A 128 4.09 8.80 10.66
CA ASP A 128 4.28 9.61 11.86
C ASP A 128 4.99 8.79 12.97
N THR A 129 4.66 7.51 13.12
CA THR A 129 5.21 6.67 14.19
C THR A 129 5.48 5.26 13.70
N ILE A 130 6.67 4.74 13.99
CA ILE A 130 7.08 3.36 13.69
C ILE A 130 7.40 2.64 15.01
N GLU A 131 7.02 1.36 15.09
CA GLU A 131 7.49 0.41 16.08
C GLU A 131 8.35 -0.64 15.38
N GLU A 132 9.62 -0.70 15.72
CA GLU A 132 10.53 -1.74 15.24
C GLU A 132 10.33 -3.01 16.07
N VAL A 133 10.04 -4.13 15.41
CA VAL A 133 9.82 -5.42 16.04
C VAL A 133 10.93 -6.38 15.61
N MET A 134 11.77 -6.74 16.58
CA MET A 134 12.91 -7.65 16.35
C MET A 134 12.44 -9.08 16.04
N ALA A 135 13.30 -9.84 15.37
CA ALA A 135 13.02 -11.26 15.08
C ALA A 135 12.62 -12.05 16.34
N GLY A 136 11.51 -12.79 16.23
CA GLY A 136 10.97 -13.59 17.34
C GLY A 136 10.33 -12.79 18.48
N LYS A 137 10.13 -11.50 18.30
CA LYS A 137 9.35 -10.63 19.20
C LYS A 137 8.03 -10.25 18.57
N THR A 138 7.12 -9.80 19.43
CA THR A 138 5.82 -9.24 19.01
C THR A 138 5.73 -7.79 19.47
N THR A 139 4.86 -7.03 18.80
CA THR A 139 4.45 -5.69 19.25
C THR A 139 3.89 -5.73 20.67
N ALA A 140 3.85 -4.57 21.34
CA ALA A 140 3.38 -4.46 22.72
C ALA A 140 1.93 -4.95 22.91
N ASP A 141 1.09 -4.84 21.88
CA ASP A 141 -0.29 -5.34 21.84
C ASP A 141 -0.40 -6.81 21.37
N GLY A 142 0.72 -7.44 21.00
CA GLY A 142 0.77 -8.82 20.53
C GLY A 142 0.24 -9.04 19.10
N LYS A 143 -0.11 -7.97 18.38
CA LYS A 143 -0.78 -8.06 17.07
C LYS A 143 0.16 -8.47 15.93
N PHE A 144 1.38 -7.94 15.90
CA PHE A 144 2.35 -8.18 14.83
C PHE A 144 3.61 -8.85 15.37
N THR A 145 4.18 -9.75 14.57
CA THR A 145 5.42 -10.48 14.90
C THR A 145 6.53 -10.07 13.96
N GLY A 146 7.72 -9.81 14.52
CA GLY A 146 8.91 -9.42 13.78
C GLY A 146 9.69 -10.59 13.16
N PRO A 147 10.69 -10.28 12.32
CA PRO A 147 11.25 -8.93 12.14
C PRO A 147 10.39 -8.04 11.23
N ALA A 148 9.98 -6.87 11.68
CA ALA A 148 9.22 -5.91 10.88
C ALA A 148 9.31 -4.48 11.45
N GLU A 149 9.16 -3.48 10.59
CA GLU A 149 8.80 -2.12 10.95
C GLU A 149 7.28 -1.98 10.88
N VAL A 150 6.63 -1.83 12.03
CA VAL A 150 5.17 -1.62 12.09
C VAL A 150 4.90 -0.13 12.17
N VAL A 151 4.24 0.37 11.13
CA VAL A 151 3.84 1.79 11.05
C VAL A 151 2.58 1.96 11.88
N ARG A 152 2.72 2.54 13.07
CA ARG A 152 1.66 2.68 14.07
C ARG A 152 0.76 3.88 13.86
N LYS A 153 1.32 4.96 13.27
CA LYS A 153 0.54 6.14 12.88
C LYS A 153 1.01 6.61 11.53
N TRP A 154 0.05 6.82 10.64
CA TRP A 154 0.29 7.25 9.28
C TRP A 154 -0.94 7.91 8.67
N TRP A 155 -0.74 8.63 7.56
CA TRP A 155 -1.83 9.21 6.82
C TRP A 155 -1.60 9.12 5.32
N PRO A 156 -2.62 8.65 4.58
CA PRO A 156 -2.56 8.57 3.13
C PRO A 156 -2.54 9.98 2.53
N TYR A 157 -1.61 10.16 1.59
CA TYR A 157 -1.38 11.42 0.91
C TYR A 157 -2.19 11.52 -0.38
N GLU A 158 -2.25 10.44 -1.16
CA GLU A 158 -2.98 10.30 -2.41
C GLU A 158 -3.30 8.83 -2.69
N ILE A 159 -4.24 8.59 -3.61
CA ILE A 159 -4.55 7.27 -4.15
C ILE A 159 -4.31 7.33 -5.65
N SER A 160 -3.65 6.29 -6.20
CA SER A 160 -3.36 6.18 -7.63
C SER A 160 -3.90 4.89 -8.22
N ILE A 161 -4.45 4.98 -9.44
CA ILE A 161 -4.53 3.84 -10.34
C ILE A 161 -3.15 3.63 -10.95
N VAL A 162 -2.60 2.43 -10.88
CA VAL A 162 -1.27 2.13 -11.40
C VAL A 162 -1.32 1.06 -12.49
N SER A 163 -0.46 1.24 -13.49
CA SER A 163 -0.38 0.30 -14.62
C SER A 163 0.33 -1.00 -14.25
N ILE A 164 1.32 -0.93 -13.36
CA ILE A 164 2.10 -2.07 -12.90
C ILE A 164 2.18 -1.97 -11.37
N PRO A 165 1.39 -2.78 -10.63
CA PRO A 165 1.55 -2.86 -9.18
C PRO A 165 2.90 -3.50 -8.84
N ALA A 166 3.59 -3.03 -7.79
CA ALA A 166 4.92 -3.50 -7.39
C ALA A 166 4.90 -4.95 -6.88
N ASP A 167 3.75 -5.46 -6.50
CA ASP A 167 3.63 -6.85 -6.08
C ASP A 167 3.58 -7.78 -7.30
N SER A 168 4.68 -8.50 -7.50
CA SER A 168 4.86 -9.48 -8.57
C SER A 168 4.02 -10.76 -8.41
N THR A 169 3.27 -10.92 -7.32
CA THR A 169 2.45 -12.11 -7.06
C THR A 169 1.12 -12.12 -7.83
N VAL A 170 0.81 -11.06 -8.57
CA VAL A 170 -0.41 -10.93 -9.36
C VAL A 170 -0.13 -10.81 -10.85
N GLY A 171 0.16 -11.92 -11.46
CA GLY A 171 0.03 -12.14 -12.91
C GLY A 171 -1.10 -13.13 -13.16
N VAL A 172 -2.01 -12.76 -14.06
CA VAL A 172 -3.06 -13.67 -14.51
C VAL A 172 -2.43 -14.97 -15.03
N GLY A 173 -2.70 -16.10 -14.36
CA GLY A 173 -2.56 -17.44 -14.94
C GLY A 173 -1.19 -18.11 -14.88
N ARG A 174 -0.33 -17.80 -13.90
CA ARG A 174 0.79 -18.70 -13.58
C ARG A 174 0.70 -19.18 -12.15
N ALA A 175 0.49 -20.48 -11.97
CA ALA A 175 0.93 -21.17 -10.77
C ALA A 175 2.44 -20.95 -10.69
N ILE A 176 2.87 -20.03 -9.84
CA ILE A 176 4.29 -19.90 -9.51
C ILE A 176 4.58 -21.12 -8.63
N GLU A 177 5.30 -22.10 -9.18
CA GLU A 177 6.08 -23.00 -8.35
C GLU A 177 6.75 -22.14 -7.29
N LYS A 178 6.60 -22.52 -6.02
CA LYS A 178 7.28 -21.86 -4.90
C LYS A 178 8.77 -21.83 -5.22
N ILE A 179 9.24 -20.73 -5.79
CA ILE A 179 10.66 -20.42 -5.74
C ILE A 179 10.90 -20.26 -4.23
N ASN A 180 11.68 -21.19 -3.67
CA ASN A 180 12.17 -21.09 -2.31
C ASN A 180 12.85 -19.73 -2.17
N CYS A 181 12.11 -18.71 -1.74
CA CYS A 181 12.69 -17.48 -1.25
C CYS A 181 13.53 -17.90 -0.06
N ARG A 182 14.86 -17.82 -0.24
CA ARG A 182 15.81 -18.05 0.84
C ARG A 182 15.42 -17.11 1.97
N THR A 183 15.34 -17.64 3.17
CA THR A 183 15.02 -16.82 4.34
C THR A 183 16.03 -15.67 4.43
N PRO A 184 15.65 -14.50 4.97
CA PRO A 184 16.58 -13.39 5.20
C PRO A 184 17.89 -13.81 5.88
N ILE A 185 17.83 -14.82 6.75
CA ILE A 185 19.00 -15.41 7.42
C ILE A 185 19.97 -16.01 6.40
N GLU A 186 19.51 -16.78 5.42
CA GLU A 186 20.38 -17.39 4.40
C GLU A 186 21.04 -16.34 3.50
N VAL A 187 20.39 -15.21 3.28
CA VAL A 187 20.97 -14.07 2.54
C VAL A 187 22.08 -13.41 3.37
N TYR A 188 21.85 -13.20 4.66
CA TYR A 188 22.85 -12.63 5.59
C TYR A 188 24.04 -13.56 5.79
N GLU A 189 23.80 -14.86 5.95
CA GLU A 189 24.89 -15.84 6.09
C GLU A 189 25.77 -15.89 4.84
N ARG A 190 25.17 -15.81 3.66
CA ARG A 190 25.91 -15.76 2.40
C ARG A 190 26.74 -14.48 2.28
N GLN A 191 26.20 -13.33 2.69
CA GLN A 191 26.92 -12.05 2.69
C GLN A 191 28.10 -12.07 3.66
N LEU A 192 27.92 -12.66 4.85
CA LEU A 192 28.99 -12.86 5.82
C LEU A 192 30.09 -13.78 5.28
N GLN A 193 29.72 -14.81 4.51
CA GLN A 193 30.67 -15.74 3.91
C GLN A 193 31.47 -15.10 2.77
N ILE A 194 30.84 -14.25 1.96
CA ILE A 194 31.49 -13.45 0.92
C ILE A 194 32.50 -12.48 1.56
N ASN A 195 32.10 -11.78 2.61
CA ASN A 195 32.96 -10.83 3.32
C ASN A 195 34.16 -11.48 4.01
N LYS A 196 34.02 -12.73 4.46
CA LYS A 196 35.15 -13.52 5.04
C LYS A 196 36.17 -14.03 4.00
N ASN A 197 35.72 -14.20 2.75
CA ASN A 197 36.58 -14.68 1.67
C ASN A 197 37.25 -13.53 0.90
N THR A 198 37.03 -12.27 1.28
CA THR A 198 37.56 -11.07 0.60
C THR A 198 38.62 -10.36 1.45
N ILE A 199 39.11 -11.01 2.56
CA ILE A 199 40.24 -10.53 3.39
C ILE A 199 41.46 -11.39 3.15
#